data_beae73383e6b86bd916501b7ddc5f23a
#
_entry.id   beae73383e6b86bd916501b7ddc5f23a
#
_cell.length_a   1.000
_cell.length_b   1.000
_cell.length_c   1.000
_cell.angle_alpha   90.00
_cell.angle_beta   90.00
_cell.angle_gamma   90.00
#
_symmetry.space_group_name_H-M   'P 1'
#
loop_
_entity.id
_entity.type
_entity.pdbx_description
1 polymer ?
#
loop_
_entity_poly.entity_id
_entity_poly.type
_entity_poly.pdbx_seq_one_letter_code
_entity_poly.pdbx_strand_id
1 'polypeptide(L)'
;MKKIKMIGLDLDGTLLNDKKELTSHTREILTRAIDQGATVLVATGRPVTGIPEVLRNFPGMRYALTSNGGRILDLQEDKVLYANMLSYEMGAAILKIFGDYDTFKEIYFDGRGFVQADELLKVGEYLRNPAMADYIRTTRKGITSLWEKMEEMNGHEMDKIHALFKSQDERLEAKQRIMELGDLSISDSMGTNLEINAPGVNKGMGLIQLGRLLGIEREEIMACGDGNNDLMMLKEVGFGVAMANGADEVKEVADYITLSNEEDGVAAAIEKFVLNPERG
;
A
#
# COMPACT_ATOMS: atom_id res chain seq x y z
N MET A 1 -17.75 -17.82 11.24
CA MET A 1 -17.28 -16.73 10.37
C MET A 1 -18.27 -16.57 9.22
N LYS A 2 -18.58 -15.32 8.76
CA LYS A 2 -19.36 -15.12 7.53
C LYS A 2 -18.56 -15.61 6.31
N LYS A 3 -19.26 -15.93 5.23
CA LYS A 3 -18.58 -16.29 3.96
C LYS A 3 -17.79 -15.08 3.46
N ILE A 4 -16.50 -15.26 3.21
CA ILE A 4 -15.64 -14.22 2.64
C ILE A 4 -16.03 -13.98 1.19
N LYS A 5 -16.28 -12.71 0.84
CA LYS A 5 -16.63 -12.25 -0.51
C LYS A 5 -15.58 -11.32 -1.12
N MET A 6 -14.73 -10.69 -0.28
CA MET A 6 -13.66 -9.81 -0.73
C MET A 6 -12.36 -10.18 -0.01
N ILE A 7 -11.25 -10.12 -0.76
CA ILE A 7 -9.90 -10.43 -0.26
C ILE A 7 -8.97 -9.29 -0.66
N GLY A 8 -8.52 -8.51 0.33
CA GLY A 8 -7.53 -7.45 0.17
C GLY A 8 -6.13 -7.97 0.48
N LEU A 9 -5.19 -7.80 -0.44
CA LEU A 9 -3.84 -8.36 -0.33
C LEU A 9 -2.80 -7.25 -0.40
N ASP A 10 -1.98 -7.10 0.64
CA ASP A 10 -0.76 -6.33 0.49
C ASP A 10 0.20 -7.02 -0.49
N LEU A 11 1.18 -6.28 -1.01
CA LEU A 11 2.11 -6.77 -2.03
C LEU A 11 3.43 -7.24 -1.43
N ASP A 12 4.16 -6.32 -0.80
CA ASP A 12 5.55 -6.50 -0.43
C ASP A 12 5.69 -7.23 0.91
N GLY A 13 6.18 -8.45 0.91
CA GLY A 13 6.24 -9.29 2.11
C GLY A 13 4.93 -10.06 2.39
N THR A 14 3.92 -9.91 1.54
CA THR A 14 2.63 -10.58 1.65
C THR A 14 2.33 -11.42 0.41
N LEU A 15 1.85 -10.80 -0.68
CA LEU A 15 1.48 -11.51 -1.91
C LEU A 15 2.69 -11.92 -2.74
N LEU A 16 3.73 -11.08 -2.73
CA LEU A 16 4.95 -11.29 -3.48
C LEU A 16 6.05 -11.88 -2.59
N ASN A 17 6.81 -12.82 -3.14
CA ASN A 17 8.00 -13.34 -2.49
C ASN A 17 9.13 -12.28 -2.42
N ASP A 18 10.28 -12.60 -1.81
CA ASP A 18 11.40 -11.68 -1.66
C ASP A 18 12.02 -11.26 -2.99
N LYS A 19 11.82 -12.06 -4.06
CA LYS A 19 12.21 -11.73 -5.44
C LYS A 19 11.18 -10.83 -6.14
N LYS A 20 10.10 -10.44 -5.46
CA LYS A 20 8.98 -9.65 -6.00
C LYS A 20 8.19 -10.38 -7.09
N GLU A 21 8.10 -11.69 -6.99
CA GLU A 21 7.37 -12.56 -7.91
C GLU A 21 6.10 -13.11 -7.27
N LEU A 22 5.08 -13.30 -8.09
CA LEU A 22 3.89 -14.07 -7.73
C LEU A 22 4.14 -15.54 -8.08
N THR A 23 4.12 -16.42 -7.09
CA THR A 23 4.37 -17.86 -7.29
C THR A 23 3.26 -18.50 -8.13
N SER A 24 3.56 -19.62 -8.76
CA SER A 24 2.57 -20.37 -9.55
C SER A 24 1.45 -20.94 -8.69
N HIS A 25 1.77 -21.38 -7.47
CA HIS A 25 0.78 -21.89 -6.53
C HIS A 25 -0.18 -20.79 -6.07
N THR A 26 0.34 -19.66 -5.59
CA THR A 26 -0.51 -18.52 -5.20
C THR A 26 -1.37 -18.04 -6.36
N ARG A 27 -0.82 -17.97 -7.58
CA ARG A 27 -1.57 -17.64 -8.80
C ARG A 27 -2.79 -18.57 -9.01
N GLU A 28 -2.60 -19.89 -8.88
CA GLU A 28 -3.66 -20.87 -9.02
C GLU A 28 -4.77 -20.64 -7.96
N ILE A 29 -4.38 -20.43 -6.71
CA ILE A 29 -5.32 -20.24 -5.60
C ILE A 29 -6.13 -18.94 -5.76
N LEU A 30 -5.49 -17.85 -6.19
CA LEU A 30 -6.19 -16.59 -6.50
C LEU A 30 -7.23 -16.82 -7.61
N THR A 31 -6.86 -17.52 -8.68
CA THR A 31 -7.78 -17.85 -9.78
C THR A 31 -8.99 -18.62 -9.26
N ARG A 32 -8.77 -19.67 -8.47
CA ARG A 32 -9.86 -20.46 -7.87
C ARG A 32 -10.78 -19.64 -6.96
N ALA A 33 -10.23 -18.72 -6.17
CA ALA A 33 -11.04 -17.84 -5.34
C ALA A 33 -11.91 -16.90 -6.19
N ILE A 34 -11.36 -16.33 -7.26
CA ILE A 34 -12.08 -15.49 -8.20
C ILE A 34 -13.18 -16.29 -8.93
N ASP A 35 -12.89 -17.50 -9.39
CA ASP A 35 -13.85 -18.38 -10.06
C ASP A 35 -15.01 -18.78 -9.13
N GLN A 36 -14.79 -18.81 -7.80
CA GLN A 36 -15.83 -19.01 -6.81
C GLN A 36 -16.61 -17.71 -6.44
N GLY A 37 -16.31 -16.62 -7.11
CA GLY A 37 -17.00 -15.34 -6.98
C GLY A 37 -16.45 -14.41 -5.90
N ALA A 38 -15.25 -14.67 -5.37
CA ALA A 38 -14.60 -13.72 -4.48
C ALA A 38 -14.01 -12.54 -5.26
N THR A 39 -14.20 -11.32 -4.75
CA THR A 39 -13.51 -10.13 -5.24
C THR A 39 -12.10 -10.10 -4.65
N VAL A 40 -11.09 -10.40 -5.47
CA VAL A 40 -9.68 -10.34 -5.07
C VAL A 40 -9.06 -9.06 -5.59
N LEU A 41 -8.33 -8.34 -4.72
CA LEU A 41 -7.65 -7.11 -5.10
C LEU A 41 -6.35 -6.90 -4.31
N VAL A 42 -5.45 -6.13 -4.90
CA VAL A 42 -4.27 -5.63 -4.19
C VAL A 42 -4.62 -4.40 -3.35
N ALA A 43 -4.05 -4.29 -2.14
CA ALA A 43 -4.19 -3.17 -1.21
C ALA A 43 -2.79 -2.69 -0.82
N THR A 44 -2.28 -1.65 -1.48
CA THR A 44 -0.87 -1.29 -1.42
C THR A 44 -0.61 0.20 -1.18
N GLY A 45 0.53 0.52 -0.57
CA GLY A 45 1.06 1.89 -0.54
C GLY A 45 1.61 2.37 -1.89
N ARG A 46 1.84 1.46 -2.84
CA ARG A 46 2.36 1.80 -4.16
C ARG A 46 1.35 2.64 -4.97
N PRO A 47 1.83 3.52 -5.89
CA PRO A 47 0.97 4.09 -6.92
C PRO A 47 0.55 3.00 -7.93
N VAL A 48 -0.48 3.25 -8.74
CA VAL A 48 -0.95 2.27 -9.74
C VAL A 48 0.16 1.86 -10.72
N THR A 49 1.04 2.78 -11.09
CA THR A 49 2.21 2.50 -11.94
C THR A 49 3.25 1.60 -11.28
N GLY A 50 3.21 1.46 -9.96
CA GLY A 50 4.10 0.60 -9.17
C GLY A 50 3.55 -0.80 -8.91
N ILE A 51 2.30 -1.10 -9.30
CA ILE A 51 1.76 -2.46 -9.23
C ILE A 51 2.35 -3.28 -10.38
N PRO A 52 2.91 -4.48 -10.11
CA PRO A 52 3.43 -5.36 -11.16
C PRO A 52 2.39 -5.62 -12.25
N GLU A 53 2.82 -5.60 -13.51
CA GLU A 53 1.94 -5.79 -14.66
C GLU A 53 1.17 -7.10 -14.61
N VAL A 54 1.79 -8.16 -14.10
CA VAL A 54 1.18 -9.48 -13.90
C VAL A 54 -0.05 -9.44 -12.98
N LEU A 55 -0.10 -8.49 -12.04
CA LEU A 55 -1.24 -8.28 -11.14
C LEU A 55 -2.25 -7.28 -11.72
N ARG A 56 -1.79 -6.21 -12.38
CA ARG A 56 -2.71 -5.28 -13.07
C ARG A 56 -3.53 -5.96 -14.17
N ASN A 57 -2.94 -6.96 -14.82
CA ASN A 57 -3.56 -7.74 -15.90
C ASN A 57 -4.01 -9.13 -15.42
N PHE A 58 -4.09 -9.36 -14.10
CA PHE A 58 -4.51 -10.66 -13.58
C PHE A 58 -5.99 -10.92 -13.91
N PRO A 59 -6.32 -12.06 -14.55
CA PRO A 59 -7.71 -12.36 -14.92
C PRO A 59 -8.65 -12.33 -13.72
N GLY A 60 -9.67 -11.48 -13.77
CA GLY A 60 -10.67 -11.32 -12.71
C GLY A 60 -10.27 -10.41 -11.54
N MET A 61 -9.03 -9.95 -11.45
CA MET A 61 -8.63 -8.91 -10.49
C MET A 61 -8.99 -7.53 -11.05
N ARG A 62 -10.23 -7.12 -10.82
CA ARG A 62 -10.79 -5.89 -11.40
C ARG A 62 -10.37 -4.64 -10.65
N TYR A 63 -10.18 -4.71 -9.34
CA TYR A 63 -9.97 -3.54 -8.50
C TYR A 63 -8.56 -3.49 -7.94
N ALA A 64 -8.09 -2.29 -7.63
CA ALA A 64 -6.87 -2.06 -6.87
C ALA A 64 -7.06 -0.90 -5.90
N LEU A 65 -6.48 -1.05 -4.71
CA LEU A 65 -6.38 -0.04 -3.70
C LEU A 65 -4.92 0.43 -3.65
N THR A 66 -4.69 1.71 -3.90
CA THR A 66 -3.36 2.31 -4.02
C THR A 66 -3.18 3.44 -3.02
N SER A 67 -1.95 3.91 -2.86
CA SER A 67 -1.62 5.03 -1.96
C SER A 67 -2.17 4.81 -0.54
N ASN A 68 -2.01 3.59 0.02
CA ASN A 68 -2.51 3.18 1.33
C ASN A 68 -4.04 3.32 1.52
N GLY A 69 -4.81 3.24 0.45
CA GLY A 69 -6.27 3.39 0.51
C GLY A 69 -6.79 4.77 0.11
N GLY A 70 -5.89 5.69 -0.20
CA GLY A 70 -6.28 7.01 -0.70
C GLY A 70 -6.98 6.95 -2.05
N ARG A 71 -6.74 5.91 -2.86
CA ARG A 71 -7.34 5.75 -4.19
C ARG A 71 -7.82 4.33 -4.42
N ILE A 72 -9.06 4.18 -4.89
CA ILE A 72 -9.65 2.91 -5.33
C ILE A 72 -9.87 2.99 -6.84
N LEU A 73 -9.35 2.01 -7.56
CA LEU A 73 -9.37 1.95 -9.01
C LEU A 73 -10.16 0.75 -9.52
N ASP A 74 -10.91 0.95 -10.58
CA ASP A 74 -11.37 -0.11 -11.48
C ASP A 74 -10.33 -0.23 -12.62
N LEU A 75 -9.55 -1.31 -12.59
CA LEU A 75 -8.47 -1.54 -13.55
C LEU A 75 -8.98 -1.91 -14.95
N GLN A 76 -10.21 -2.41 -15.07
CA GLN A 76 -10.80 -2.77 -16.36
C GLN A 76 -11.40 -1.56 -17.07
N GLU A 77 -12.00 -0.64 -16.31
CA GLU A 77 -12.61 0.58 -16.88
C GLU A 77 -11.64 1.78 -16.85
N ASP A 78 -10.42 1.60 -16.33
CA ASP A 78 -9.43 2.65 -16.09
C ASP A 78 -10.05 3.86 -15.37
N LYS A 79 -10.78 3.58 -14.28
CA LYS A 79 -11.60 4.56 -13.59
C LYS A 79 -11.26 4.64 -12.11
N VAL A 80 -11.19 5.87 -11.59
CA VAL A 80 -11.14 6.11 -10.14
C VAL A 80 -12.55 6.00 -9.58
N LEU A 81 -12.77 5.04 -8.67
CA LEU A 81 -14.05 4.83 -7.99
C LEU A 81 -14.18 5.66 -6.71
N TYR A 82 -13.06 5.91 -6.06
CA TYR A 82 -12.96 6.69 -4.83
C TYR A 82 -11.58 7.31 -4.72
N ALA A 83 -11.52 8.53 -4.20
CA ALA A 83 -10.30 9.23 -3.87
C ALA A 83 -10.47 10.03 -2.57
N ASN A 84 -9.49 9.96 -1.68
CA ASN A 84 -9.31 10.83 -0.52
C ASN A 84 -7.85 11.31 -0.55
N MET A 85 -7.68 12.54 -1.03
CA MET A 85 -6.39 13.09 -1.44
C MET A 85 -5.91 14.15 -0.47
N LEU A 86 -4.60 14.28 -0.36
CA LEU A 86 -3.94 15.31 0.41
C LEU A 86 -4.04 16.65 -0.34
N SER A 87 -4.42 17.74 0.36
CA SER A 87 -4.47 19.04 -0.29
C SER A 87 -3.08 19.51 -0.74
N TYR A 88 -3.04 20.31 -1.78
CA TYR A 88 -1.80 20.91 -2.30
C TYR A 88 -1.04 21.67 -1.21
N GLU A 89 -1.76 22.51 -0.43
CA GLU A 89 -1.16 23.34 0.62
C GLU A 89 -0.53 22.48 1.72
N MET A 90 -1.20 21.40 2.09
CA MET A 90 -0.68 20.46 3.08
C MET A 90 0.55 19.73 2.55
N GLY A 91 0.51 19.26 1.31
CA GLY A 91 1.66 18.64 0.64
C GLY A 91 2.86 19.57 0.56
N ALA A 92 2.66 20.85 0.22
CA ALA A 92 3.71 21.86 0.18
C ALA A 92 4.32 22.13 1.57
N ALA A 93 3.48 22.20 2.62
CA ALA A 93 3.96 22.35 3.99
C ALA A 93 4.82 21.16 4.44
N ILE A 94 4.40 19.93 4.12
CA ILE A 94 5.15 18.71 4.44
C ILE A 94 6.46 18.64 3.64
N LEU A 95 6.44 18.97 2.34
CA LEU A 95 7.64 19.01 1.51
C LEU A 95 8.67 19.98 2.04
N LYS A 96 8.23 21.13 2.59
CA LYS A 96 9.10 22.10 3.24
C LYS A 96 9.76 21.51 4.51
N ILE A 97 8.99 20.80 5.35
CA ILE A 97 9.55 20.13 6.54
C ILE A 97 10.60 19.09 6.12
N PHE A 98 10.31 18.26 5.12
CA PHE A 98 11.28 17.30 4.62
C PHE A 98 12.55 17.92 4.03
N GLY A 99 12.46 19.17 3.55
CA GLY A 99 13.60 19.95 3.05
C GLY A 99 14.62 20.33 4.12
N ASP A 100 14.25 20.31 5.41
CA ASP A 100 15.14 20.63 6.52
C ASP A 100 16.07 19.46 6.90
N TYR A 101 15.89 18.28 6.30
CA TYR A 101 16.62 17.03 6.61
C TYR A 101 17.30 16.43 5.39
N ASP A 102 18.32 15.59 5.61
CA ASP A 102 18.92 14.75 4.56
C ASP A 102 18.00 13.58 4.23
N THR A 103 17.06 13.80 3.33
CA THR A 103 16.00 12.85 2.98
C THR A 103 15.88 12.67 1.48
N PHE A 104 15.57 11.46 1.04
CA PHE A 104 15.09 11.18 -0.30
C PHE A 104 13.57 11.41 -0.35
N LYS A 105 13.13 12.39 -1.15
CA LYS A 105 11.75 12.89 -1.20
C LYS A 105 11.02 12.47 -2.45
N GLU A 106 9.76 12.07 -2.28
CA GLU A 106 8.85 11.72 -3.37
C GLU A 106 7.51 12.44 -3.21
N ILE A 107 6.98 13.00 -4.28
CA ILE A 107 5.61 13.54 -4.35
C ILE A 107 4.80 12.72 -5.33
N TYR A 108 3.50 12.55 -5.04
CA TYR A 108 2.64 11.68 -5.84
C TYR A 108 1.39 12.42 -6.30
N PHE A 109 1.19 12.42 -7.62
CA PHE A 109 0.01 12.96 -8.28
C PHE A 109 -0.50 11.96 -9.31
N ASP A 110 -1.81 11.81 -9.39
CA ASP A 110 -2.50 10.98 -10.39
C ASP A 110 -1.94 9.56 -10.54
N GLY A 111 -1.65 8.91 -9.41
CA GLY A 111 -1.13 7.56 -9.37
C GLY A 111 0.31 7.43 -9.85
N ARG A 112 1.10 8.51 -9.87
CA ARG A 112 2.51 8.54 -10.28
C ARG A 112 3.39 9.19 -9.23
N GLY A 113 4.56 8.60 -8.99
CA GLY A 113 5.59 9.16 -8.12
C GLY A 113 6.63 9.98 -8.89
N PHE A 114 7.00 11.14 -8.37
CA PHE A 114 8.00 12.06 -8.92
C PHE A 114 9.13 12.25 -7.90
N VAL A 115 10.36 12.28 -8.41
CA VAL A 115 11.60 12.43 -7.64
C VAL A 115 12.57 13.33 -8.41
N GLN A 116 13.43 14.09 -7.71
CA GLN A 116 14.51 14.79 -8.40
C GLN A 116 15.46 13.79 -9.07
N ALA A 117 15.79 14.02 -10.34
CA ALA A 117 16.52 13.05 -11.16
C ALA A 117 17.91 12.70 -10.62
N ASP A 118 18.61 13.66 -10.02
CA ASP A 118 19.91 13.46 -9.39
C ASP A 118 19.83 12.69 -8.07
N GLU A 119 18.75 12.86 -7.30
CA GLU A 119 18.48 12.11 -6.07
C GLU A 119 18.08 10.65 -6.39
N LEU A 120 17.35 10.42 -7.51
CA LEU A 120 16.94 9.08 -7.93
C LEU A 120 18.15 8.14 -8.12
N LEU A 121 19.30 8.67 -8.55
CA LEU A 121 20.52 7.88 -8.66
C LEU A 121 21.10 7.47 -7.31
N LYS A 122 20.84 8.26 -6.26
CA LYS A 122 21.35 8.08 -4.89
C LYS A 122 20.40 7.32 -3.97
N VAL A 123 19.22 6.89 -4.44
CA VAL A 123 18.22 6.24 -3.59
C VAL A 123 18.75 5.06 -2.78
N GLY A 124 19.77 4.35 -3.30
CA GLY A 124 20.44 3.25 -2.59
C GLY A 124 21.19 3.68 -1.32
N GLU A 125 21.46 4.98 -1.12
CA GLU A 125 22.07 5.48 0.12
C GLU A 125 21.05 5.52 1.30
N TYR A 126 19.75 5.52 0.99
CA TYR A 126 18.65 5.58 1.95
C TYR A 126 17.98 4.22 2.19
N LEU A 127 18.32 3.22 1.39
CA LEU A 127 17.68 1.90 1.42
C LEU A 127 18.71 0.79 1.63
N ARG A 128 18.42 -0.13 2.54
CA ARG A 128 19.23 -1.34 2.74
C ARG A 128 18.96 -2.42 1.71
N ASN A 129 17.75 -2.44 1.13
CA ASN A 129 17.33 -3.45 0.15
C ASN A 129 17.56 -2.96 -1.29
N PRO A 130 18.51 -3.54 -2.04
CA PRO A 130 18.78 -3.16 -3.42
C PRO A 130 17.58 -3.31 -4.36
N ALA A 131 16.76 -4.35 -4.18
CA ALA A 131 15.58 -4.59 -5.01
C ALA A 131 14.55 -3.46 -4.85
N MET A 132 14.42 -2.88 -3.64
CA MET A 132 13.57 -1.73 -3.41
C MET A 132 14.13 -0.47 -4.08
N ALA A 133 15.45 -0.27 -4.05
CA ALA A 133 16.09 0.84 -4.76
C ALA A 133 15.86 0.74 -6.28
N ASP A 134 15.98 -0.45 -6.86
CA ASP A 134 15.71 -0.69 -8.28
C ASP A 134 14.23 -0.51 -8.64
N TYR A 135 13.33 -0.94 -7.77
CA TYR A 135 11.90 -0.66 -7.91
C TYR A 135 11.62 0.85 -7.97
N ILE A 136 12.20 1.65 -7.07
CA ILE A 136 12.02 3.10 -7.08
C ILE A 136 12.60 3.71 -8.36
N ARG A 137 13.82 3.34 -8.76
CA ARG A 137 14.47 3.83 -9.99
C ARG A 137 13.65 3.57 -11.25
N THR A 138 12.98 2.41 -11.32
CA THR A 138 12.25 1.98 -12.53
C THR A 138 10.81 2.48 -12.58
N THR A 139 10.22 2.85 -11.43
CA THR A 139 8.81 3.21 -11.35
C THR A 139 8.56 4.70 -11.07
N ARG A 140 9.57 5.45 -10.67
CA ARG A 140 9.44 6.90 -10.42
C ARG A 140 9.86 7.70 -11.64
N LYS A 141 9.22 8.85 -11.83
CA LYS A 141 9.59 9.81 -12.87
C LYS A 141 10.61 10.79 -12.30
N GLY A 142 11.82 10.77 -12.85
CA GLY A 142 12.84 11.78 -12.56
C GLY A 142 12.44 13.13 -13.16
N ILE A 143 12.53 14.19 -12.36
CA ILE A 143 12.22 15.59 -12.73
C ILE A 143 13.33 16.51 -12.26
N THR A 144 13.35 17.76 -12.75
CA THR A 144 14.36 18.76 -12.40
C THR A 144 14.21 19.22 -10.95
N SER A 145 12.99 19.54 -10.52
CA SER A 145 12.70 20.06 -9.19
C SER A 145 11.32 19.61 -8.71
N LEU A 146 11.24 19.16 -7.45
CA LEU A 146 9.96 18.86 -6.81
C LEU A 146 9.10 20.12 -6.65
N TRP A 147 9.73 21.27 -6.36
CA TRP A 147 9.00 22.53 -6.21
C TRP A 147 8.42 23.05 -7.53
N GLU A 148 9.17 22.95 -8.65
CA GLU A 148 8.64 23.26 -9.98
C GLU A 148 7.44 22.36 -10.32
N LYS A 149 7.52 21.06 -9.97
CA LYS A 149 6.39 20.15 -10.17
C LYS A 149 5.22 20.48 -9.26
N MET A 150 5.45 20.89 -8.02
CA MET A 150 4.39 21.39 -7.15
C MET A 150 3.70 22.62 -7.75
N GLU A 151 4.46 23.60 -8.29
CA GLU A 151 3.90 24.78 -8.94
C GLU A 151 3.07 24.43 -10.19
N GLU A 152 3.58 23.49 -11.02
CA GLU A 152 2.82 22.96 -12.18
C GLU A 152 1.48 22.34 -11.76
N MET A 153 1.46 21.64 -10.61
CA MET A 153 0.29 20.97 -10.07
C MET A 153 -0.51 21.82 -9.08
N ASN A 154 -0.30 23.14 -9.07
CA ASN A 154 -1.00 24.04 -8.16
C ASN A 154 -2.53 23.92 -8.33
N GLY A 155 -3.23 23.73 -7.22
CA GLY A 155 -4.69 23.48 -7.20
C GLY A 155 -5.09 22.02 -7.43
N HIS A 156 -4.13 21.11 -7.66
CA HIS A 156 -4.39 19.67 -7.71
C HIS A 156 -4.09 19.02 -6.35
N GLU A 157 -4.94 18.10 -5.96
CA GLU A 157 -4.71 17.27 -4.77
C GLU A 157 -3.66 16.20 -5.05
N MET A 158 -2.94 15.77 -4.00
CA MET A 158 -1.87 14.78 -4.06
C MET A 158 -2.35 13.42 -3.55
N ASP A 159 -1.87 12.33 -4.16
CA ASP A 159 -2.13 10.98 -3.65
C ASP A 159 -1.49 10.78 -2.26
N LYS A 160 -0.26 11.23 -2.12
CA LYS A 160 0.54 11.24 -0.88
C LYS A 160 1.86 11.99 -1.08
N ILE A 161 2.58 12.19 0.01
CA ILE A 161 3.99 12.58 0.02
C ILE A 161 4.80 11.57 0.84
N HIS A 162 6.05 11.33 0.44
CA HIS A 162 6.88 10.30 1.04
C HIS A 162 8.32 10.79 1.19
N ALA A 163 8.98 10.38 2.26
CA ALA A 163 10.42 10.56 2.41
C ALA A 163 11.09 9.36 3.06
N LEU A 164 12.33 9.08 2.63
CA LEU A 164 13.25 8.15 3.27
C LEU A 164 14.28 8.93 4.07
N PHE A 165 14.60 8.46 5.25
CA PHE A 165 15.54 9.07 6.18
C PHE A 165 16.76 8.19 6.41
N LYS A 166 17.94 8.80 6.53
CA LYS A 166 19.15 8.11 6.98
C LYS A 166 19.19 8.01 8.51
N SER A 167 18.61 8.99 9.20
CA SER A 167 18.58 9.11 10.67
C SER A 167 17.18 8.82 11.22
N GLN A 168 17.12 7.94 12.21
CA GLN A 168 15.87 7.65 12.94
C GLN A 168 15.41 8.84 13.78
N ASP A 169 16.35 9.58 14.37
CA ASP A 169 16.02 10.74 15.19
C ASP A 169 15.42 11.87 14.33
N GLU A 170 16.01 12.16 13.16
CA GLU A 170 15.45 13.11 12.21
C GLU A 170 14.06 12.68 11.69
N ARG A 171 13.86 11.38 11.45
CA ARG A 171 12.56 10.85 11.07
C ARG A 171 11.49 11.09 12.14
N LEU A 172 11.83 10.84 13.40
CA LEU A 172 10.91 11.05 14.52
C LEU A 172 10.60 12.54 14.74
N GLU A 173 11.62 13.41 14.63
CA GLU A 173 11.45 14.85 14.71
C GLU A 173 10.56 15.36 13.55
N ALA A 174 10.84 14.96 12.32
CA ALA A 174 10.03 15.33 11.17
C ALA A 174 8.57 14.86 11.34
N LYS A 175 8.35 13.60 11.81
CA LYS A 175 7.03 13.07 12.12
C LYS A 175 6.27 13.96 13.12
N GLN A 176 6.94 14.38 14.21
CA GLN A 176 6.31 15.24 15.21
C GLN A 176 5.91 16.59 14.62
N ARG A 177 6.78 17.24 13.86
CA ARG A 177 6.48 18.51 13.18
C ARG A 177 5.32 18.38 12.18
N ILE A 178 5.23 17.26 11.46
CA ILE A 178 4.13 16.98 10.54
C ILE A 178 2.80 16.79 11.29
N MET A 179 2.82 16.11 12.44
CA MET A 179 1.63 15.96 13.29
C MET A 179 1.09 17.31 13.82
N GLU A 180 1.93 18.32 13.98
CA GLU A 180 1.53 19.67 14.36
C GLU A 180 0.77 20.43 13.25
N LEU A 181 0.87 19.99 11.99
CA LEU A 181 0.13 20.59 10.86
C LEU A 181 -1.38 20.26 10.88
N GLY A 182 -1.78 19.19 11.57
CA GLY A 182 -3.18 18.78 11.67
C GLY A 182 -3.37 17.27 11.65
N ASP A 183 -4.62 16.88 11.44
CA ASP A 183 -5.00 15.46 11.33
C ASP A 183 -4.52 14.91 9.99
N LEU A 184 -3.58 13.98 10.02
CA LEU A 184 -2.96 13.34 8.85
C LEU A 184 -2.78 11.85 9.10
N SER A 185 -2.92 11.04 8.07
CA SER A 185 -2.56 9.61 8.13
C SER A 185 -1.08 9.45 7.84
N ILE A 186 -0.31 9.09 8.87
CA ILE A 186 1.14 8.89 8.79
C ILE A 186 1.42 7.41 8.99
N SER A 187 2.03 6.78 8.01
CA SER A 187 2.45 5.38 8.06
C SER A 187 3.93 5.22 7.70
N ASP A 188 4.50 4.09 8.08
CA ASP A 188 5.78 3.61 7.58
C ASP A 188 5.66 2.14 7.18
N SER A 189 6.38 1.74 6.16
CA SER A 189 6.43 0.36 5.66
C SER A 189 7.83 -0.22 5.69
N MET A 190 8.85 0.61 5.96
CA MET A 190 10.27 0.23 5.88
C MET A 190 11.04 0.59 7.16
N GLY A 191 10.39 1.17 8.16
CA GLY A 191 11.01 1.61 9.42
C GLY A 191 11.92 2.84 9.28
N THR A 192 12.28 3.23 8.07
CA THR A 192 13.13 4.41 7.76
C THR A 192 12.41 5.47 6.95
N ASN A 193 11.15 5.25 6.60
CA ASN A 193 10.34 6.17 5.79
C ASN A 193 9.22 6.82 6.60
N LEU A 194 8.66 7.87 6.02
CA LEU A 194 7.35 8.43 6.37
C LEU A 194 6.51 8.53 5.10
N GLU A 195 5.32 7.97 5.13
CA GLU A 195 4.29 8.13 4.10
C GLU A 195 3.14 8.94 4.69
N ILE A 196 2.83 10.08 4.08
CA ILE A 196 1.82 11.00 4.56
C ILE A 196 0.68 11.04 3.57
N ASN A 197 -0.51 10.68 4.04
CA ASN A 197 -1.76 10.69 3.30
C ASN A 197 -2.76 11.67 3.95
N ALA A 198 -3.86 11.93 3.26
CA ALA A 198 -4.99 12.68 3.79
C ALA A 198 -5.56 12.04 5.06
N PRO A 199 -6.29 12.80 5.90
CA PRO A 199 -6.92 12.28 7.12
C PRO A 199 -7.78 11.04 6.88
N GLY A 200 -7.64 10.04 7.74
CA GLY A 200 -8.42 8.80 7.71
C GLY A 200 -8.05 7.82 6.59
N VAL A 201 -7.04 8.12 5.77
CA VAL A 201 -6.56 7.19 4.75
C VAL A 201 -5.78 6.06 5.40
N ASN A 202 -6.27 4.84 5.26
CA ASN A 202 -5.58 3.59 5.55
C ASN A 202 -6.16 2.47 4.67
N LYS A 203 -5.45 1.36 4.53
CA LYS A 203 -5.86 0.24 3.65
C LYS A 203 -7.19 -0.39 4.10
N GLY A 204 -7.46 -0.47 5.39
CA GLY A 204 -8.69 -1.03 5.95
C GLY A 204 -9.92 -0.20 5.56
N MET A 205 -9.85 1.11 5.78
CA MET A 205 -10.91 2.02 5.36
C MET A 205 -11.15 1.98 3.85
N GLY A 206 -10.09 1.86 3.05
CA GLY A 206 -10.20 1.69 1.61
C GLY A 206 -10.95 0.40 1.22
N LEU A 207 -10.64 -0.74 1.86
CA LEU A 207 -11.36 -2.01 1.64
C LEU A 207 -12.82 -1.91 2.04
N ILE A 208 -13.12 -1.31 3.20
CA ILE A 208 -14.49 -1.09 3.65
C ILE A 208 -15.25 -0.17 2.68
N GLN A 209 -14.61 0.88 2.17
CA GLN A 209 -15.21 1.77 1.19
C GLN A 209 -15.52 1.05 -0.13
N LEU A 210 -14.61 0.21 -0.64
CA LEU A 210 -14.89 -0.63 -1.80
C LEU A 210 -16.03 -1.63 -1.50
N GLY A 211 -16.02 -2.24 -0.32
CA GLY A 211 -17.10 -3.12 0.14
C GLY A 211 -18.47 -2.44 0.07
N ARG A 212 -18.59 -1.20 0.53
CA ARG A 212 -19.81 -0.39 0.43
C ARG A 212 -20.26 -0.18 -1.01
N LEU A 213 -19.32 0.11 -1.92
CA LEU A 213 -19.60 0.28 -3.36
C LEU A 213 -20.10 -1.01 -4.01
N LEU A 214 -19.65 -2.17 -3.54
CA LEU A 214 -19.99 -3.49 -4.08
C LEU A 214 -21.10 -4.22 -3.30
N GLY A 215 -21.65 -3.65 -2.23
CA GLY A 215 -22.63 -4.30 -1.37
C GLY A 215 -22.05 -5.48 -0.57
N ILE A 216 -20.77 -5.42 -0.21
CA ILE A 216 -20.05 -6.40 0.61
C ILE A 216 -19.89 -5.83 2.02
N GLU A 217 -20.32 -6.58 3.03
CA GLU A 217 -20.25 -6.16 4.42
C GLU A 217 -18.80 -6.34 4.96
N ARG A 218 -18.45 -5.55 5.98
CA ARG A 218 -17.14 -5.61 6.63
C ARG A 218 -16.76 -7.04 7.03
N GLU A 219 -17.69 -7.79 7.62
CA GLU A 219 -17.50 -9.15 8.12
C GLU A 219 -17.30 -10.19 6.98
N GLU A 220 -17.49 -9.79 5.73
CA GLU A 220 -17.28 -10.59 4.52
C GLU A 220 -15.96 -10.24 3.83
N ILE A 221 -15.12 -9.37 4.46
CA ILE A 221 -13.82 -8.92 3.95
C ILE A 221 -12.71 -9.61 4.74
N MET A 222 -11.85 -10.32 4.04
CA MET A 222 -10.56 -10.82 4.53
C MET A 222 -9.43 -9.94 4.01
N ALA A 223 -8.40 -9.70 4.81
CA ALA A 223 -7.19 -9.02 4.35
C ALA A 223 -5.94 -9.75 4.85
N CYS A 224 -4.88 -9.76 4.01
CA CYS A 224 -3.56 -10.27 4.39
C CYS A 224 -2.53 -9.15 4.33
N GLY A 225 -1.63 -9.09 5.35
CA GLY A 225 -0.60 -8.07 5.47
C GLY A 225 0.53 -8.49 6.39
N ASP A 226 1.66 -7.76 6.35
CA ASP A 226 2.86 -8.05 7.15
C ASP A 226 3.50 -6.80 7.78
N GLY A 227 3.25 -5.61 7.24
CA GLY A 227 3.91 -4.37 7.64
C GLY A 227 3.06 -3.45 8.53
N ASN A 228 3.71 -2.44 9.11
CA ASN A 228 3.03 -1.45 9.97
C ASN A 228 1.89 -0.70 9.27
N ASN A 229 1.97 -0.50 7.97
CA ASN A 229 0.90 0.10 7.18
C ASN A 229 -0.31 -0.83 6.97
N ASP A 230 -0.22 -2.10 7.39
CA ASP A 230 -1.31 -3.09 7.38
C ASP A 230 -2.04 -3.20 8.72
N LEU A 231 -1.47 -2.69 9.81
CA LEU A 231 -2.06 -2.78 11.15
C LEU A 231 -3.55 -2.42 11.16
N MET A 232 -3.87 -1.24 10.61
CA MET A 232 -5.26 -0.78 10.55
C MET A 232 -6.10 -1.62 9.58
N MET A 233 -5.49 -2.13 8.48
CA MET A 233 -6.17 -3.00 7.54
C MET A 233 -6.64 -4.29 8.24
N LEU A 234 -5.75 -4.99 8.92
CA LEU A 234 -6.06 -6.24 9.60
C LEU A 234 -7.06 -6.06 10.75
N LYS A 235 -6.97 -4.93 11.47
CA LYS A 235 -7.85 -4.61 12.59
C LYS A 235 -9.26 -4.20 12.18
N GLU A 236 -9.39 -3.52 11.04
CA GLU A 236 -10.66 -2.92 10.61
C GLU A 236 -11.53 -3.84 9.76
N VAL A 237 -10.95 -4.80 9.03
CA VAL A 237 -11.73 -5.77 8.23
C VAL A 237 -12.40 -6.82 9.11
N GLY A 238 -13.23 -7.67 8.52
CA GLY A 238 -13.93 -8.75 9.23
C GLY A 238 -13.06 -9.93 9.60
N PHE A 239 -11.93 -10.15 8.87
CA PHE A 239 -10.98 -11.21 9.15
C PHE A 239 -9.57 -10.80 8.70
N GLY A 240 -8.76 -10.39 9.65
CA GLY A 240 -7.36 -10.00 9.44
C GLY A 240 -6.40 -11.18 9.53
N VAL A 241 -5.53 -11.33 8.54
CA VAL A 241 -4.53 -12.39 8.45
C VAL A 241 -3.14 -11.77 8.39
N ALA A 242 -2.32 -12.04 9.40
CA ALA A 242 -0.90 -11.65 9.40
C ALA A 242 -0.04 -12.74 8.75
N MET A 243 0.98 -12.32 7.99
CA MET A 243 1.99 -13.22 7.48
C MET A 243 2.96 -13.64 8.60
N ALA A 244 3.53 -14.87 8.54
CA ALA A 244 4.50 -15.35 9.53
C ALA A 244 5.79 -14.50 9.56
N ASN A 245 6.18 -13.92 8.42
CA ASN A 245 7.29 -12.98 8.30
C ASN A 245 6.94 -11.54 8.76
N GLY A 246 5.67 -11.27 9.09
CA GLY A 246 5.20 -9.94 9.49
C GLY A 246 5.76 -9.49 10.84
N ALA A 247 5.67 -8.18 11.09
CA ALA A 247 6.04 -7.58 12.36
C ALA A 247 5.17 -8.12 13.52
N ASP A 248 5.72 -8.14 14.73
CA ASP A 248 5.02 -8.71 15.89
C ASP A 248 3.74 -7.94 16.21
N GLU A 249 3.77 -6.61 16.08
CA GLU A 249 2.60 -5.75 16.27
C GLU A 249 1.47 -6.05 15.27
N VAL A 250 1.82 -6.49 14.05
CA VAL A 250 0.86 -6.90 13.02
C VAL A 250 0.23 -8.24 13.37
N LYS A 251 1.03 -9.17 13.90
CA LYS A 251 0.55 -10.49 14.36
C LYS A 251 -0.37 -10.38 15.57
N GLU A 252 -0.10 -9.43 16.47
CA GLU A 252 -0.90 -9.20 17.68
C GLU A 252 -2.34 -8.75 17.39
N VAL A 253 -2.56 -8.03 16.28
CA VAL A 253 -3.90 -7.51 15.93
C VAL A 253 -4.67 -8.39 14.96
N ALA A 254 -4.03 -9.42 14.40
CA ALA A 254 -4.63 -10.30 13.41
C ALA A 254 -5.49 -11.40 14.05
N ASP A 255 -6.56 -11.79 13.36
CA ASP A 255 -7.40 -12.93 13.74
C ASP A 255 -6.69 -14.28 13.50
N TYR A 256 -5.76 -14.31 12.53
CA TYR A 256 -5.00 -15.50 12.17
C TYR A 256 -3.59 -15.16 11.69
N ILE A 257 -2.62 -16.02 12.03
CA ILE A 257 -1.26 -15.95 11.49
C ILE A 257 -1.09 -17.10 10.49
N THR A 258 -0.83 -16.78 9.24
CA THR A 258 -0.58 -17.75 8.16
C THR A 258 0.93 -18.03 8.01
N LEU A 259 1.33 -18.74 6.96
CA LEU A 259 2.72 -18.98 6.60
C LEU A 259 3.40 -17.68 6.11
N SER A 260 4.70 -17.72 5.86
CA SER A 260 5.43 -16.58 5.28
C SER A 260 5.09 -16.37 3.79
N ASN A 261 5.50 -15.23 3.25
CA ASN A 261 5.39 -14.92 1.82
C ASN A 261 6.23 -15.88 0.95
N GLU A 262 7.32 -16.45 1.49
CA GLU A 262 8.15 -17.45 0.82
C GLU A 262 7.52 -18.85 0.83
N GLU A 263 6.53 -19.07 1.71
CA GLU A 263 5.83 -20.35 1.89
C GLU A 263 4.38 -20.29 1.39
N ASP A 264 4.08 -19.37 0.46
CA ASP A 264 2.73 -19.16 -0.09
C ASP A 264 1.64 -18.91 0.97
N GLY A 265 1.95 -18.12 2.02
CA GLY A 265 1.05 -17.88 3.15
C GLY A 265 -0.31 -17.30 2.76
N VAL A 266 -0.37 -16.45 1.71
CA VAL A 266 -1.64 -15.94 1.16
C VAL A 266 -2.48 -17.09 0.59
N ALA A 267 -1.86 -18.00 -0.19
CA ALA A 267 -2.55 -19.16 -0.74
C ALA A 267 -3.09 -20.06 0.37
N ALA A 268 -2.29 -20.36 1.37
CA ALA A 268 -2.68 -21.18 2.52
C ALA A 268 -3.89 -20.60 3.27
N ALA A 269 -3.92 -19.26 3.48
CA ALA A 269 -5.05 -18.59 4.12
C ALA A 269 -6.31 -18.66 3.26
N ILE A 270 -6.19 -18.40 1.95
CA ILE A 270 -7.33 -18.47 1.02
C ILE A 270 -7.87 -19.89 0.92
N GLU A 271 -7.01 -20.89 0.81
CA GLU A 271 -7.44 -22.29 0.78
C GLU A 271 -8.23 -22.67 2.03
N LYS A 272 -7.75 -22.25 3.20
CA LYS A 272 -8.37 -22.59 4.48
C LYS A 272 -9.71 -21.89 4.70
N PHE A 273 -9.78 -20.58 4.47
CA PHE A 273 -10.91 -19.75 4.90
C PHE A 273 -11.89 -19.38 3.79
N VAL A 274 -11.48 -19.51 2.53
CA VAL A 274 -12.31 -19.13 1.37
C VAL A 274 -12.73 -20.36 0.57
N LEU A 275 -11.77 -21.23 0.20
CA LEU A 275 -12.04 -22.38 -0.66
C LEU A 275 -12.57 -23.60 0.13
N ASN A 276 -12.13 -23.79 1.39
CA ASN A 276 -12.51 -24.94 2.22
C ASN A 276 -12.95 -24.49 3.64
N PRO A 277 -13.94 -23.61 3.79
CA PRO A 277 -14.32 -23.01 5.08
C PRO A 277 -14.84 -23.99 6.12
N GLU A 278 -15.25 -25.22 5.71
CA GLU A 278 -15.74 -26.26 6.62
C GLU A 278 -14.61 -27.03 7.33
N ARG A 279 -13.34 -26.80 6.97
CA ARG A 279 -12.14 -27.43 7.51
C ARG A 279 -11.29 -26.52 8.38
N GLY A 280 -11.72 -25.25 8.58
CA GLY A 280 -11.00 -24.18 9.29
C GLY A 280 -11.45 -23.95 10.72
#